data_563e6cde79f129d721acb7da641d3a66
#
_entry.id   563e6cde79f129d721acb7da641d3a66
#
_cell.length_a   1.000
_cell.length_b   1.000
_cell.length_c   1.000
_cell.angle_alpha   90.00
_cell.angle_beta   90.00
_cell.angle_gamma   90.00
#
_symmetry.space_group_name_H-M   'P 1'
#
loop_
_entity.id
_entity.type
_entity.pdbx_description
1 polymer ?
#
loop_
_entity_poly.entity_id
_entity_poly.type
_entity_poly.pdbx_seq_one_letter_code
_entity_poly.pdbx_strand_id
1 'polypeptide(L)'
;MIEQGHLAVKLAGAAKEMGVALDEPILTRFVGFVSLLRKWNRVHNLTALTDESEILTHHLLDSLSVVPFISGVRCLDVGSGAGLPGIALALCNPGQDWTLVESRGKKASFLREVTARLKLDNVTVFAGRIEDYRPDGNFDTLVARAVASLASLFNMTDHLLHHHLRLIAMKGTYPQAELDALAPAQRLAARVIPVTVPGLFAQRHLVVLDGLPGGPT
;
A
#
# COMPACT_ATOMS: atom_id res chain seq x y z
N MET A 1 -3.49 -27.55 -2.82
CA MET A 1 -4.55 -27.37 -1.79
C MET A 1 -3.99 -27.29 -0.35
N ILE A 2 -3.07 -28.17 0.08
CA ILE A 2 -2.53 -28.16 1.46
C ILE A 2 -1.74 -26.86 1.76
N GLU A 3 -0.89 -26.38 0.85
CA GLU A 3 -0.12 -25.13 1.02
C GLU A 3 -1.01 -23.88 1.15
N GLN A 4 -2.10 -23.82 0.38
CA GLN A 4 -2.99 -22.65 0.39
C GLN A 4 -3.76 -22.50 1.73
N GLY A 5 -4.14 -23.61 2.37
CA GLY A 5 -4.76 -23.60 3.70
C GLY A 5 -3.77 -23.11 4.77
N HIS A 6 -2.49 -23.43 4.63
CA HIS A 6 -1.46 -23.02 5.58
C HIS A 6 -1.20 -21.51 5.56
N LEU A 7 -1.13 -20.90 4.38
CA LEU A 7 -0.99 -19.45 4.24
C LEU A 7 -2.18 -18.72 4.87
N ALA A 8 -3.43 -19.15 4.60
CA ALA A 8 -4.62 -18.53 5.15
C ALA A 8 -4.62 -18.55 6.69
N VAL A 9 -4.29 -19.70 7.30
CA VAL A 9 -4.24 -19.86 8.78
C VAL A 9 -3.16 -18.94 9.38
N LYS A 10 -1.96 -18.91 8.81
CA LYS A 10 -0.88 -18.04 9.28
C LYS A 10 -1.23 -16.56 9.14
N LEU A 11 -1.79 -16.17 7.99
CA LEU A 11 -2.21 -14.79 7.75
C LEU A 11 -3.30 -14.36 8.76
N ALA A 12 -4.31 -15.19 8.97
CA ALA A 12 -5.40 -14.90 9.92
C ALA A 12 -4.88 -14.73 11.35
N GLY A 13 -3.99 -15.62 11.80
CA GLY A 13 -3.38 -15.55 13.13
C GLY A 13 -2.58 -14.27 13.32
N ALA A 14 -1.65 -14.00 12.42
CA ALA A 14 -0.78 -12.83 12.53
C ALA A 14 -1.55 -11.49 12.31
N ALA A 15 -2.53 -11.44 11.43
CA ALA A 15 -3.39 -10.26 11.25
C ALA A 15 -4.20 -9.96 12.53
N LYS A 16 -4.70 -11.00 13.20
CA LYS A 16 -5.41 -10.86 14.48
C LYS A 16 -4.51 -10.26 15.57
N GLU A 17 -3.24 -10.66 15.65
CA GLU A 17 -2.25 -10.06 16.56
C GLU A 17 -2.05 -8.57 16.30
N MET A 18 -2.21 -8.14 15.05
CA MET A 18 -2.13 -6.74 14.61
C MET A 18 -3.47 -5.98 14.78
N GLY A 19 -4.51 -6.63 15.31
CA GLY A 19 -5.85 -6.04 15.43
C GLY A 19 -6.64 -5.96 14.12
N VAL A 20 -6.20 -6.66 13.07
CA VAL A 20 -6.87 -6.71 11.77
C VAL A 20 -7.67 -8.00 11.66
N ALA A 21 -9.00 -7.88 11.58
CA ALA A 21 -9.89 -9.02 11.41
C ALA A 21 -10.00 -9.38 9.92
N LEU A 22 -9.71 -10.63 9.57
CA LEU A 22 -9.85 -11.17 8.21
C LEU A 22 -10.85 -12.33 8.26
N ASP A 23 -11.96 -12.20 7.55
CA ASP A 23 -12.92 -13.28 7.37
C ASP A 23 -12.47 -14.28 6.29
N GLU A 24 -13.18 -15.41 6.20
CA GLU A 24 -12.84 -16.48 5.25
C GLU A 24 -12.88 -16.01 3.77
N PRO A 25 -13.86 -15.21 3.30
CA PRO A 25 -13.85 -14.63 1.97
C PRO A 25 -12.61 -13.76 1.68
N ILE A 26 -12.20 -12.93 2.63
CA ILE A 26 -11.00 -12.08 2.50
C ILE A 26 -9.74 -12.96 2.44
N LEU A 27 -9.62 -13.94 3.33
CA LEU A 27 -8.48 -14.87 3.34
C LEU A 27 -8.37 -15.64 2.02
N THR A 28 -9.47 -16.10 1.48
CA THR A 28 -9.52 -16.77 0.17
C THR A 28 -8.99 -15.86 -0.95
N ARG A 29 -9.38 -14.58 -0.94
CA ARG A 29 -8.86 -13.60 -1.91
C ARG A 29 -7.37 -13.32 -1.73
N PHE A 30 -6.85 -13.26 -0.49
CA PHE A 30 -5.42 -13.13 -0.24
C PHE A 30 -4.62 -14.33 -0.79
N VAL A 31 -5.10 -15.55 -0.59
CA VAL A 31 -4.49 -16.76 -1.16
C VAL A 31 -4.51 -16.70 -2.69
N GLY A 32 -5.61 -16.26 -3.28
CA GLY A 32 -5.72 -16.03 -4.72
C GLY A 32 -4.72 -14.98 -5.22
N PHE A 33 -4.57 -13.87 -4.49
CA PHE A 33 -3.60 -12.83 -4.80
C PHE A 33 -2.16 -13.36 -4.80
N VAL A 34 -1.75 -14.08 -3.75
CA VAL A 34 -0.40 -14.67 -3.66
C VAL A 34 -0.15 -15.68 -4.78
N SER A 35 -1.15 -16.49 -5.12
CA SER A 35 -1.06 -17.43 -6.24
C SER A 35 -0.83 -16.71 -7.58
N LEU A 36 -1.56 -15.64 -7.86
CA LEU A 36 -1.38 -14.80 -9.04
C LEU A 36 0.00 -14.11 -9.03
N LEU A 37 0.40 -13.54 -7.90
CA LEU A 37 1.70 -12.90 -7.74
C LEU A 37 2.84 -13.88 -8.05
N ARG A 38 2.83 -15.08 -7.47
CA ARG A 38 3.84 -16.13 -7.72
C ARG A 38 3.87 -16.56 -9.19
N LYS A 39 2.69 -16.71 -9.83
CA LYS A 39 2.58 -17.07 -11.24
C LYS A 39 3.22 -15.99 -12.14
N TRP A 40 2.87 -14.74 -11.94
CA TRP A 40 3.39 -13.63 -12.74
C TRP A 40 4.87 -13.35 -12.45
N ASN A 41 5.30 -13.52 -11.19
CA ASN A 41 6.68 -13.27 -10.79
C ASN A 41 7.69 -14.18 -11.50
N ARG A 42 7.29 -15.42 -11.82
CA ARG A 42 8.16 -16.36 -12.59
C ARG A 42 8.53 -15.84 -13.98
N VAL A 43 7.71 -14.95 -14.56
CA VAL A 43 7.90 -14.47 -15.94
C VAL A 43 8.34 -13.02 -15.97
N HIS A 44 7.89 -12.21 -15.01
CA HIS A 44 7.98 -10.75 -15.11
C HIS A 44 8.81 -10.09 -14.00
N ASN A 45 9.32 -10.83 -13.02
CA ASN A 45 10.11 -10.30 -11.89
C ASN A 45 9.41 -9.10 -11.22
N LEU A 46 8.17 -9.29 -10.79
CA LEU A 46 7.37 -8.26 -10.14
C LEU A 46 7.93 -7.87 -8.77
N THR A 47 8.48 -8.86 -8.04
CA THR A 47 9.10 -8.72 -6.73
C THR A 47 10.33 -9.63 -6.61
N ALA A 48 11.29 -9.23 -5.78
CA ALA A 48 12.46 -10.07 -5.45
C ALA A 48 12.10 -11.22 -4.50
N LEU A 49 11.00 -11.12 -3.74
CA LEU A 49 10.60 -12.14 -2.78
C LEU A 49 9.82 -13.26 -3.48
N THR A 50 10.26 -14.48 -3.29
CA THR A 50 9.69 -15.69 -3.90
C THR A 50 9.22 -16.72 -2.88
N ASP A 51 9.79 -16.68 -1.68
CA ASP A 51 9.40 -17.56 -0.58
C ASP A 51 8.05 -17.13 0.02
N GLU A 52 7.21 -18.10 0.37
CA GLU A 52 5.86 -17.83 0.88
C GLU A 52 5.88 -17.16 2.24
N SER A 53 6.83 -17.51 3.11
CA SER A 53 6.96 -16.90 4.43
C SER A 53 7.44 -15.45 4.33
N GLU A 54 8.33 -15.16 3.39
CA GLU A 54 8.76 -13.79 3.10
C GLU A 54 7.62 -12.95 2.48
N ILE A 55 6.85 -13.54 1.56
CA ILE A 55 5.66 -12.87 1.00
C ILE A 55 4.66 -12.57 2.11
N LEU A 56 4.41 -13.51 3.03
CA LEU A 56 3.53 -13.31 4.15
C LEU A 56 3.99 -12.13 5.03
N THR A 57 5.24 -12.13 5.48
CA THR A 57 5.73 -11.14 6.45
C THR A 57 6.06 -9.79 5.81
N HIS A 58 6.89 -9.78 4.74
CA HIS A 58 7.41 -8.55 4.13
C HIS A 58 6.45 -7.91 3.13
N HIS A 59 5.41 -8.63 2.69
CA HIS A 59 4.42 -8.11 1.75
C HIS A 59 3.05 -7.97 2.38
N LEU A 60 2.41 -9.08 2.81
CA LEU A 60 1.04 -9.02 3.30
C LEU A 60 0.96 -8.34 4.66
N LEU A 61 1.62 -8.87 5.68
CA LEU A 61 1.55 -8.30 7.04
C LEU A 61 2.15 -6.90 7.13
N ASP A 62 3.24 -6.64 6.41
CA ASP A 62 3.79 -5.28 6.27
C ASP A 62 2.74 -4.30 5.72
N SER A 63 2.00 -4.70 4.68
CA SER A 63 0.90 -3.89 4.13
C SER A 63 -0.27 -3.72 5.12
N LEU A 64 -0.63 -4.78 5.88
CA LEU A 64 -1.70 -4.72 6.88
C LEU A 64 -1.37 -3.78 8.04
N SER A 65 -0.09 -3.50 8.31
CA SER A 65 0.31 -2.55 9.35
C SER A 65 -0.23 -1.13 9.11
N VAL A 66 -0.64 -0.82 7.89
CA VAL A 66 -1.21 0.48 7.51
C VAL A 66 -2.70 0.59 7.79
N VAL A 67 -3.43 -0.54 7.88
CA VAL A 67 -4.90 -0.57 8.02
C VAL A 67 -5.44 0.36 9.12
N PRO A 68 -4.88 0.40 10.35
CA PRO A 68 -5.39 1.28 11.41
C PRO A 68 -5.23 2.77 11.14
N PHE A 69 -4.45 3.14 10.14
CA PHE A 69 -4.11 4.54 9.83
C PHE A 69 -4.84 5.08 8.60
N ILE A 70 -5.54 4.23 7.85
CA ILE A 70 -6.35 4.66 6.71
C ILE A 70 -7.55 5.46 7.22
N SER A 71 -7.85 6.57 6.56
CA SER A 71 -9.03 7.38 6.84
C SER A 71 -9.79 7.72 5.55
N GLY A 72 -11.10 7.92 5.68
CA GLY A 72 -11.98 8.25 4.56
C GLY A 72 -12.26 7.07 3.63
N VAL A 73 -12.82 7.38 2.48
CA VAL A 73 -13.33 6.39 1.52
C VAL A 73 -12.47 6.34 0.26
N ARG A 74 -12.01 7.48 -0.25
CA ARG A 74 -11.23 7.55 -1.48
C ARG A 74 -9.74 7.45 -1.19
N CYS A 75 -9.13 6.34 -1.57
CA CYS A 75 -7.74 6.01 -1.26
C CYS A 75 -6.90 5.85 -2.53
N LEU A 76 -5.64 6.25 -2.43
CA LEU A 76 -4.67 6.22 -3.52
C LEU A 76 -3.41 5.45 -3.09
N ASP A 77 -2.96 4.49 -3.88
CA ASP A 77 -1.66 3.85 -3.73
C ASP A 77 -0.72 4.30 -4.85
N VAL A 78 0.32 5.02 -4.49
CA VAL A 78 1.29 5.60 -5.44
C VAL A 78 2.44 4.64 -5.66
N GLY A 79 2.63 4.24 -6.92
CA GLY A 79 3.66 3.28 -7.30
C GLY A 79 3.37 1.88 -6.79
N SER A 80 2.15 1.41 -7.01
CA SER A 80 1.60 0.17 -6.44
C SER A 80 2.41 -1.09 -6.74
N GLY A 81 3.25 -1.08 -7.75
CA GLY A 81 4.19 -2.17 -8.04
C GLY A 81 3.51 -3.51 -8.23
N ALA A 82 3.81 -4.44 -7.33
CA ALA A 82 3.19 -5.75 -7.26
C ALA A 82 1.82 -5.75 -6.53
N GLY A 83 1.19 -4.57 -6.38
CA GLY A 83 -0.11 -4.41 -5.72
C GLY A 83 -0.04 -4.26 -4.21
N LEU A 84 1.09 -3.84 -3.68
CA LEU A 84 1.32 -3.74 -2.24
C LEU A 84 1.84 -2.34 -1.87
N PRO A 85 1.15 -1.62 -0.96
CA PRO A 85 0.10 -2.13 -0.08
C PRO A 85 -1.32 -2.14 -0.68
N GLY A 86 -1.60 -1.47 -1.80
CA GLY A 86 -2.93 -1.13 -2.28
C GLY A 86 -3.91 -2.29 -2.40
N ILE A 87 -3.54 -3.42 -3.04
CA ILE A 87 -4.42 -4.61 -3.12
C ILE A 87 -4.71 -5.19 -1.74
N ALA A 88 -3.71 -5.27 -0.85
CA ALA A 88 -3.91 -5.80 0.49
C ALA A 88 -4.87 -4.92 1.31
N LEU A 89 -4.74 -3.60 1.19
CA LEU A 89 -5.62 -2.63 1.85
C LEU A 89 -7.04 -2.65 1.29
N ALA A 90 -7.19 -2.74 -0.04
CA ALA A 90 -8.48 -2.85 -0.70
C ALA A 90 -9.25 -4.13 -0.32
N LEU A 91 -8.52 -5.24 -0.12
CA LEU A 91 -9.10 -6.49 0.35
C LEU A 91 -9.65 -6.39 1.78
N CYS A 92 -8.93 -5.67 2.67
CA CYS A 92 -9.34 -5.50 4.05
C CYS A 92 -10.50 -4.52 4.24
N ASN A 93 -10.66 -3.58 3.31
CA ASN A 93 -11.60 -2.48 3.44
C ASN A 93 -12.49 -2.37 2.18
N PRO A 94 -13.44 -3.27 1.98
CA PRO A 94 -14.28 -3.29 0.78
C PRO A 94 -15.19 -2.05 0.63
N GLY A 95 -15.38 -1.29 1.69
CA GLY A 95 -16.12 -0.02 1.66
C GLY A 95 -15.26 1.20 1.26
N GLN A 96 -14.00 0.99 0.90
CA GLN A 96 -13.10 2.05 0.43
C GLN A 96 -12.79 1.88 -1.05
N ASP A 97 -12.78 2.97 -1.80
CA ASP A 97 -12.43 3.00 -3.22
C ASP A 97 -10.93 3.25 -3.37
N TRP A 98 -10.23 2.30 -3.94
CA TRP A 98 -8.79 2.34 -4.13
C TRP A 98 -8.42 2.62 -5.58
N THR A 99 -7.59 3.64 -5.79
CA THR A 99 -6.90 3.86 -7.06
C THR A 99 -5.45 3.41 -6.93
N LEU A 100 -5.01 2.53 -7.81
CA LEU A 100 -3.63 2.05 -7.87
C LEU A 100 -2.93 2.70 -9.06
N VAL A 101 -1.89 3.49 -8.79
CA VAL A 101 -1.11 4.15 -9.84
C VAL A 101 0.21 3.41 -10.05
N GLU A 102 0.46 2.95 -11.26
CA GLU A 102 1.68 2.23 -11.63
C GLU A 102 2.15 2.60 -13.04
N SER A 103 3.38 3.08 -13.14
CA SER A 103 3.94 3.55 -14.40
C SER A 103 4.46 2.43 -15.31
N ARG A 104 4.84 1.28 -14.75
CA ARG A 104 5.38 0.15 -15.51
C ARG A 104 4.25 -0.70 -16.08
N GLY A 105 4.11 -0.70 -17.41
CA GLY A 105 2.99 -1.36 -18.10
C GLY A 105 2.78 -2.82 -17.72
N LYS A 106 3.85 -3.62 -17.54
CA LYS A 106 3.75 -5.03 -17.10
C LYS A 106 3.16 -5.15 -15.69
N LYS A 107 3.55 -4.27 -14.77
CA LYS A 107 3.00 -4.24 -13.41
C LYS A 107 1.54 -3.77 -13.40
N ALA A 108 1.21 -2.74 -14.18
CA ALA A 108 -0.17 -2.30 -14.34
C ALA A 108 -1.07 -3.37 -14.95
N SER A 109 -0.57 -4.15 -15.91
CA SER A 109 -1.29 -5.31 -16.46
C SER A 109 -1.53 -6.40 -15.40
N PHE A 110 -0.55 -6.67 -14.55
CA PHE A 110 -0.71 -7.58 -13.41
C PHE A 110 -1.80 -7.10 -12.47
N LEU A 111 -1.79 -5.81 -12.09
CA LEU A 111 -2.81 -5.23 -11.20
C LEU A 111 -4.22 -5.38 -11.77
N ARG A 112 -4.40 -5.12 -13.07
CA ARG A 112 -5.69 -5.32 -13.76
C ARG A 112 -6.13 -6.79 -13.76
N GLU A 113 -5.21 -7.74 -13.97
CA GLU A 113 -5.53 -9.17 -13.85
C GLU A 113 -5.95 -9.54 -12.42
N VAL A 114 -5.24 -9.06 -11.41
CA VAL A 114 -5.61 -9.28 -10.00
C VAL A 114 -7.00 -8.74 -9.71
N THR A 115 -7.26 -7.48 -10.09
CA THR A 115 -8.56 -6.81 -9.90
C THR A 115 -9.69 -7.62 -10.53
N ALA A 116 -9.53 -8.05 -11.78
CA ALA A 116 -10.53 -8.83 -12.49
C ALA A 116 -10.75 -10.24 -11.89
N ARG A 117 -9.65 -10.96 -11.61
CA ARG A 117 -9.70 -12.34 -11.09
C ARG A 117 -10.26 -12.43 -9.68
N LEU A 118 -9.95 -11.47 -8.83
CA LEU A 118 -10.42 -11.43 -7.44
C LEU A 118 -11.74 -10.66 -7.29
N LYS A 119 -12.28 -10.12 -8.37
CA LYS A 119 -13.52 -9.31 -8.40
C LYS A 119 -13.46 -8.18 -7.37
N LEU A 120 -12.42 -7.34 -7.50
CA LEU A 120 -12.22 -6.17 -6.64
C LEU A 120 -12.92 -4.97 -7.30
N ASP A 121 -14.22 -4.86 -7.10
CA ASP A 121 -15.04 -3.78 -7.69
C ASP A 121 -14.69 -2.41 -7.10
N ASN A 122 -14.00 -2.39 -5.95
CA ASN A 122 -13.51 -1.20 -5.25
C ASN A 122 -12.07 -0.81 -5.66
N VAL A 123 -11.52 -1.37 -6.75
CA VAL A 123 -10.15 -1.08 -7.19
C VAL A 123 -10.12 -0.60 -8.64
N THR A 124 -9.57 0.58 -8.85
CA THR A 124 -9.26 1.14 -10.18
C THR A 124 -7.75 1.17 -10.41
N VAL A 125 -7.28 0.83 -11.61
CA VAL A 125 -5.86 0.83 -11.97
C VAL A 125 -5.57 1.89 -13.01
N PHE A 126 -4.79 2.90 -12.64
CA PHE A 126 -4.22 3.89 -13.57
C PHE A 126 -2.82 3.44 -14.00
N ALA A 127 -2.65 3.19 -15.30
CA ALA A 127 -1.37 2.82 -15.89
C ALA A 127 -0.67 4.08 -16.43
N GLY A 128 0.16 4.70 -15.61
CA GLY A 128 0.86 5.94 -15.93
C GLY A 128 1.65 6.46 -14.75
N ARG A 129 2.28 7.61 -14.94
CA ARG A 129 2.99 8.31 -13.86
C ARG A 129 1.98 9.05 -13.00
N ILE A 130 2.28 9.18 -11.70
CA ILE A 130 1.39 9.91 -10.78
C ILE A 130 1.30 11.39 -11.15
N GLU A 131 2.37 11.97 -11.70
CA GLU A 131 2.42 13.35 -12.13
C GLU A 131 1.44 13.66 -13.30
N ASP A 132 1.04 12.62 -14.05
CA ASP A 132 0.10 12.72 -15.17
C ASP A 132 -1.34 12.40 -14.77
N TYR A 133 -1.54 11.87 -13.55
CA TYR A 133 -2.85 11.46 -13.07
C TYR A 133 -3.67 12.68 -12.63
N ARG A 134 -4.86 12.82 -13.18
CA ARG A 134 -5.82 13.91 -12.85
C ARG A 134 -7.14 13.28 -12.42
N PRO A 135 -7.39 13.13 -11.11
CA PRO A 135 -8.63 12.53 -10.60
C PRO A 135 -9.80 13.50 -10.68
N ASP A 136 -11.00 12.95 -10.79
CA ASP A 136 -12.25 13.67 -10.57
C ASP A 136 -12.50 13.76 -9.06
N GLY A 137 -11.95 14.79 -8.42
CA GLY A 137 -12.08 15.07 -6.98
C GLY A 137 -10.94 14.52 -6.12
N ASN A 138 -11.03 14.79 -4.83
CA ASN A 138 -9.96 14.61 -3.86
C ASN A 138 -9.90 13.20 -3.29
N PHE A 139 -8.71 12.81 -2.84
CA PHE A 139 -8.48 11.59 -2.06
C PHE A 139 -8.46 11.92 -0.57
N ASP A 140 -8.94 10.99 0.25
CA ASP A 140 -8.86 11.08 1.72
C ASP A 140 -7.51 10.55 2.25
N THR A 141 -7.02 9.47 1.66
CA THR A 141 -5.73 8.87 2.03
C THR A 141 -4.89 8.57 0.80
N LEU A 142 -3.61 8.93 0.87
CA LEU A 142 -2.57 8.56 -0.08
C LEU A 142 -1.55 7.67 0.64
N VAL A 143 -1.26 6.50 0.09
CA VAL A 143 -0.26 5.57 0.61
C VAL A 143 0.87 5.41 -0.41
N ALA A 144 2.11 5.29 0.07
CA ALA A 144 3.24 4.98 -0.78
C ALA A 144 4.21 4.04 -0.07
N ARG A 145 4.73 3.04 -0.78
CA ARG A 145 5.76 2.12 -0.31
C ARG A 145 6.91 2.01 -1.30
N ALA A 146 8.15 2.26 -0.83
CA ALA A 146 9.38 2.09 -1.62
C ALA A 146 9.40 2.84 -2.96
N VAL A 147 8.68 3.97 -3.06
CA VAL A 147 8.56 4.74 -4.31
C VAL A 147 9.69 5.74 -4.44
N ALA A 148 9.92 6.56 -3.38
CA ALA A 148 10.87 7.67 -3.40
C ALA A 148 11.19 8.14 -1.98
N SER A 149 12.06 9.16 -1.85
CA SER A 149 12.18 9.92 -0.62
C SER A 149 10.90 10.71 -0.32
N LEU A 150 10.70 11.14 0.93
CA LEU A 150 9.53 11.95 1.30
C LEU A 150 9.43 13.22 0.45
N ALA A 151 10.55 13.93 0.27
CA ALA A 151 10.56 15.16 -0.56
C ALA A 151 10.16 14.88 -2.01
N SER A 152 10.66 13.79 -2.61
CA SER A 152 10.27 13.40 -3.96
C SER A 152 8.80 12.97 -4.02
N LEU A 153 8.29 12.27 -3.00
CA LEU A 153 6.89 11.89 -2.93
C LEU A 153 5.98 13.13 -2.88
N PHE A 154 6.32 14.13 -2.08
CA PHE A 154 5.61 15.41 -2.06
C PHE A 154 5.61 16.09 -3.41
N ASN A 155 6.78 16.20 -4.05
CA ASN A 155 6.90 16.88 -5.35
C ASN A 155 6.04 16.19 -6.44
N MET A 156 6.06 14.85 -6.50
CA MET A 156 5.29 14.14 -7.53
C MET A 156 3.79 14.10 -7.27
N THR A 157 3.36 14.34 -6.02
CA THR A 157 1.94 14.34 -5.63
C THR A 157 1.40 15.72 -5.27
N ASP A 158 2.16 16.79 -5.47
CA ASP A 158 1.82 18.16 -5.06
C ASP A 158 0.42 18.59 -5.54
N HIS A 159 0.08 18.26 -6.77
CA HIS A 159 -1.23 18.54 -7.38
C HIS A 159 -2.42 17.79 -6.75
N LEU A 160 -2.16 16.84 -5.86
CA LEU A 160 -3.17 16.06 -5.12
C LEU A 160 -3.29 16.50 -3.66
N LEU A 161 -2.34 17.34 -3.18
CA LEU A 161 -2.30 17.72 -1.78
C LEU A 161 -3.42 18.72 -1.43
N HIS A 162 -4.07 18.48 -0.29
CA HIS A 162 -5.06 19.39 0.29
C HIS A 162 -5.19 19.13 1.80
N HIS A 163 -5.84 20.04 2.54
CA HIS A 163 -5.90 20.02 4.00
C HIS A 163 -6.50 18.76 4.64
N HIS A 164 -7.35 18.05 3.91
CA HIS A 164 -8.01 16.85 4.42
C HIS A 164 -7.31 15.55 3.98
N LEU A 165 -6.27 15.65 3.14
CA LEU A 165 -5.52 14.47 2.69
C LEU A 165 -4.61 13.98 3.83
N ARG A 166 -4.71 12.70 4.12
CA ARG A 166 -3.71 11.96 4.90
C ARG A 166 -2.70 11.31 3.97
N LEU A 167 -1.43 11.64 4.13
CA LEU A 167 -0.35 10.97 3.41
C LEU A 167 0.35 9.98 4.35
N ILE A 168 0.52 8.73 3.91
CA ILE A 168 1.19 7.66 4.65
C ILE A 168 2.33 7.11 3.79
N ALA A 169 3.57 7.33 4.23
CA ALA A 169 4.75 6.73 3.59
C ALA A 169 5.31 5.59 4.45
N MET A 170 5.37 4.39 3.88
CA MET A 170 5.95 3.22 4.55
C MET A 170 7.47 3.24 4.45
N LYS A 171 8.15 3.14 5.59
CA LYS A 171 9.61 3.18 5.70
C LYS A 171 10.13 1.98 6.50
N GLY A 172 11.33 1.53 6.17
CA GLY A 172 12.04 0.52 6.96
C GLY A 172 12.61 1.14 8.23
N THR A 173 13.82 1.64 8.16
CA THR A 173 14.48 2.36 9.28
C THR A 173 13.85 3.73 9.51
N TYR A 174 14.10 4.30 10.70
CA TYR A 174 13.65 5.66 11.02
C TYR A 174 14.21 6.65 9.99
N PRO A 175 13.38 7.45 9.30
CA PRO A 175 13.79 8.23 8.13
C PRO A 175 14.30 9.64 8.48
N GLN A 176 15.25 9.78 9.44
CA GLN A 176 15.73 11.08 9.94
C GLN A 176 16.19 12.02 8.81
N ALA A 177 17.06 11.53 7.93
CA ALA A 177 17.59 12.35 6.83
C ALA A 177 16.48 12.82 5.85
N GLU A 178 15.46 11.99 5.63
CA GLU A 178 14.33 12.37 4.79
C GLU A 178 13.43 13.42 5.46
N LEU A 179 13.24 13.32 6.78
CA LEU A 179 12.51 14.33 7.57
C LEU A 179 13.24 15.67 7.60
N ASP A 180 14.55 15.65 7.70
CA ASP A 180 15.37 16.87 7.72
C ASP A 180 15.37 17.59 6.38
N ALA A 181 15.13 16.85 5.28
CA ALA A 181 15.01 17.40 3.93
C ALA A 181 13.61 17.98 3.60
N LEU A 182 12.62 17.81 4.50
CA LEU A 182 11.28 18.37 4.31
C LEU A 182 11.25 19.88 4.58
N ALA A 183 10.33 20.58 3.89
CA ALA A 183 10.00 21.96 4.22
C ALA A 183 9.48 22.06 5.68
N PRO A 184 9.70 23.19 6.38
CA PRO A 184 9.34 23.33 7.80
C PRO A 184 7.88 22.95 8.12
N ALA A 185 6.93 23.36 7.30
CA ALA A 185 5.51 23.02 7.48
C ALA A 185 5.23 21.52 7.34
N GLN A 186 5.83 20.88 6.34
CA GLN A 186 5.70 19.43 6.12
C GLN A 186 6.34 18.65 7.27
N ARG A 187 7.52 19.07 7.73
CA ARG A 187 8.22 18.45 8.85
C ARG A 187 7.42 18.54 10.14
N LEU A 188 6.78 19.69 10.39
CA LEU A 188 5.93 19.90 11.58
C LEU A 188 4.68 19.00 11.54
N ALA A 189 4.11 18.77 10.37
CA ALA A 189 2.95 17.91 10.17
C ALA A 189 3.30 16.40 10.22
N ALA A 190 4.58 16.02 10.07
CA ALA A 190 5.01 14.64 10.01
C ALA A 190 5.06 13.99 11.39
N ARG A 191 4.39 12.85 11.52
CA ARG A 191 4.49 11.95 12.68
C ARG A 191 5.10 10.63 12.22
N VAL A 192 6.15 10.19 12.90
CA VAL A 192 6.78 8.89 12.64
C VAL A 192 6.27 7.87 13.65
N ILE A 193 5.64 6.84 13.19
CA ILE A 193 5.00 5.82 14.01
C ILE A 193 5.74 4.50 13.78
N PRO A 194 6.41 3.93 14.79
CA PRO A 194 6.95 2.59 14.70
C PRO A 194 5.80 1.59 14.64
N VAL A 195 5.91 0.60 13.74
CA VAL A 195 4.93 -0.48 13.64
C VAL A 195 5.61 -1.83 13.78
N THR A 196 4.95 -2.75 14.45
CA THR A 196 5.42 -4.12 14.62
C THR A 196 4.68 -5.03 13.66
N VAL A 197 5.44 -5.83 12.92
CA VAL A 197 4.91 -6.81 11.97
C VAL A 197 5.28 -8.20 12.50
N PRO A 198 4.32 -9.08 12.85
CA PRO A 198 4.60 -10.42 13.37
C PRO A 198 5.51 -11.22 12.42
N GLY A 199 6.56 -11.83 12.96
CA GLY A 199 7.53 -12.60 12.21
C GLY A 199 8.54 -11.78 11.39
N LEU A 200 8.49 -10.45 11.46
CA LEU A 200 9.44 -9.57 10.78
C LEU A 200 10.40 -8.94 11.80
N PHE A 201 11.67 -9.33 11.75
CA PHE A 201 12.71 -8.82 12.66
C PHE A 201 13.35 -7.49 12.22
N ALA A 202 12.86 -6.90 11.14
CA ALA A 202 13.32 -5.60 10.65
C ALA A 202 12.42 -4.47 11.16
N GLN A 203 13.02 -3.30 11.42
CA GLN A 203 12.27 -2.10 11.79
C GLN A 203 11.28 -1.70 10.69
N ARG A 204 10.14 -1.19 11.11
CA ARG A 204 9.12 -0.59 10.24
C ARG A 204 8.57 0.68 10.87
N HIS A 205 8.41 1.70 10.03
CA HIS A 205 7.87 2.99 10.40
C HIS A 205 6.84 3.45 9.38
N LEU A 206 5.80 4.11 9.84
CA LEU A 206 4.92 4.90 8.99
C LEU A 206 5.22 6.37 9.23
N VAL A 207 5.45 7.12 8.17
CA VAL A 207 5.43 8.60 8.25
C VAL A 207 4.04 9.02 7.84
N VAL A 208 3.28 9.55 8.80
CA VAL A 208 1.90 10.01 8.62
C VAL A 208 1.89 11.52 8.66
N LEU A 209 1.33 12.12 7.62
CA LEU A 209 1.15 13.57 7.52
C LEU A 209 -0.32 13.88 7.34
N ASP A 210 -0.82 14.73 8.21
CA ASP A 210 -2.19 15.26 8.18
C ASP A 210 -2.14 16.78 8.03
N GLY A 211 -3.19 17.40 7.48
CA GLY A 211 -3.33 18.85 7.42
C GLY A 211 -2.29 19.53 6.52
N LEU A 212 -1.91 18.87 5.44
CA LEU A 212 -0.97 19.44 4.48
C LEU A 212 -1.52 20.73 3.85
N PRO A 213 -0.69 21.77 3.66
CA PRO A 213 -1.12 22.94 2.90
C PRO A 213 -1.54 22.46 1.51
N GLY A 214 -2.68 22.94 1.03
CA GLY A 214 -3.16 22.66 -0.32
C GLY A 214 -2.13 23.10 -1.35
N GLY A 215 -1.99 22.31 -2.43
CA GLY A 215 -1.34 22.78 -3.64
C GLY A 215 -2.04 24.04 -4.19
N PRO A 216 -1.47 24.72 -5.17
CA PRO A 216 -2.08 25.90 -5.76
C PRO A 216 -3.48 25.57 -6.29
N THR A 217 -4.44 26.38 -5.85
CA THR A 217 -5.84 26.35 -6.30
C THR A 217 -5.94 26.65 -7.78
#